data_114b87556d567a119a7fcc1d043d1e5f
#
_entry.id   114b87556d567a119a7fcc1d043d1e5f
#
_cell.length_a   1.000
_cell.length_b   1.000
_cell.length_c   1.000
_cell.angle_alpha   90.00
_cell.angle_beta   90.00
_cell.angle_gamma   90.00
#
_symmetry.space_group_name_H-M   'P 1'
#
loop_
_entity.id
_entity.type
_entity.pdbx_description
1 polymer ?
#
loop_
_entity_poly.entity_id
_entity_poly.type
_entity_poly.pdbx_seq_one_letter_code
_entity_poly.pdbx_strand_id
1 'polypeptide(L)'
;EQAEAINKATYVVLTNKSNTYRTYVSSKYNLLKAPSGTYSADYNTAKTSVADLNGYTFIMNGDVATGTSVDGFGTYTGYWTKCTTINAVAPASAKWKNCWNQGVYLAYSNDYKLDSFTKIKMTRTSTYVDVDSKSTQLVDGTYPVYTVTLTEDQVKAIDSSSYVIFENASGTYRTYINGKYSVMKAPAGAQYSSTYSTTKAKLADREKNTFVICDGVTTGTSIEGYGTFTGYWSTTEIEIVEITATLYCVFPNPAKSKTAMNNGVYLAYGSSNSAKGLTKIAMEKTDEKFTPSLKTNALTAGEYSVYKVTLNSDQIEAIDSAKNVVFCNSNGVFRTILSNGYNVLNAKSGAYSSAYNKGTFSVADHNNETFVVCDSKVTGSSTDGYGMFLGYWDLGKAN
;
A
#
# COMPACT_ATOMS: atom_id res chain seq x y z
N GLU A 1 -8.10 -22.35 -16.91
CA GLU A 1 -8.67 -21.64 -18.07
C GLU A 1 -7.75 -20.55 -18.62
N GLN A 2 -7.36 -19.51 -17.84
CA GLN A 2 -6.49 -18.42 -18.33
C GLN A 2 -5.11 -18.92 -18.79
N ALA A 3 -4.44 -19.74 -17.99
CA ALA A 3 -3.13 -20.31 -18.35
C ALA A 3 -3.21 -21.15 -19.64
N GLU A 4 -4.29 -21.90 -19.82
CA GLU A 4 -4.51 -22.71 -21.01
C GLU A 4 -4.74 -21.84 -22.26
N ALA A 5 -5.52 -20.77 -22.14
CA ALA A 5 -5.73 -19.79 -23.20
C ALA A 5 -4.42 -19.11 -23.62
N ILE A 6 -3.59 -18.70 -22.65
CA ILE A 6 -2.29 -18.10 -22.89
C ILE A 6 -1.33 -19.10 -23.59
N ASN A 7 -1.33 -20.36 -23.14
CA ASN A 7 -0.52 -21.39 -23.76
C ASN A 7 -0.92 -21.68 -25.22
N LYS A 8 -2.20 -21.57 -25.55
CA LYS A 8 -2.71 -21.78 -26.92
C LYS A 8 -2.53 -20.55 -27.83
N ALA A 9 -2.36 -19.36 -27.24
CA ALA A 9 -2.25 -18.11 -28.01
C ALA A 9 -0.99 -18.09 -28.89
N THR A 10 -1.12 -17.62 -30.12
CA THR A 10 0.01 -17.44 -31.04
C THR A 10 0.97 -16.38 -30.55
N TYR A 11 0.43 -15.31 -29.97
CA TYR A 11 1.18 -14.18 -29.45
C TYR A 11 0.83 -13.91 -28.00
N VAL A 12 1.84 -13.73 -27.18
CA VAL A 12 1.71 -13.36 -25.78
C VAL A 12 2.63 -12.17 -25.51
N VAL A 13 2.09 -11.10 -24.98
CA VAL A 13 2.81 -9.84 -24.70
C VAL A 13 2.41 -9.27 -23.35
N LEU A 14 3.31 -8.51 -22.74
CA LEU A 14 2.99 -7.60 -21.65
C LEU A 14 2.76 -6.21 -22.24
N THR A 15 1.66 -5.57 -21.88
CA THR A 15 1.32 -4.22 -22.37
C THR A 15 0.97 -3.31 -21.22
N ASN A 16 1.14 -1.99 -21.43
CA ASN A 16 0.53 -1.00 -20.55
C ASN A 16 -1.00 -0.89 -20.86
N LYS A 17 -1.72 -0.18 -19.99
CA LYS A 17 -3.19 -0.02 -20.10
C LYS A 17 -3.64 0.57 -21.45
N SER A 18 -2.83 1.41 -22.07
CA SER A 18 -3.15 2.05 -23.38
C SER A 18 -2.68 1.24 -24.58
N ASN A 19 -2.05 0.10 -24.39
CA ASN A 19 -1.39 -0.70 -25.43
C ASN A 19 -0.31 0.05 -26.24
N THR A 20 0.17 1.18 -25.74
CA THR A 20 1.18 2.01 -26.40
C THR A 20 2.59 1.46 -26.24
N TYR A 21 2.86 0.86 -25.07
CA TYR A 21 4.15 0.22 -24.76
C TYR A 21 3.90 -1.25 -24.50
N ARG A 22 4.70 -2.10 -25.12
CA ARG A 22 4.56 -3.55 -25.00
C ARG A 22 5.87 -4.30 -25.24
N THR A 23 5.92 -5.54 -24.83
CA THR A 23 6.98 -6.43 -25.26
C THR A 23 6.84 -6.71 -26.78
N TYR A 24 7.98 -6.88 -27.43
CA TYR A 24 8.01 -7.06 -28.88
C TYR A 24 7.29 -8.35 -29.29
N VAL A 25 6.53 -8.27 -30.34
CA VAL A 25 5.78 -9.40 -30.89
C VAL A 25 6.06 -9.57 -32.38
N SER A 26 6.44 -10.78 -32.75
CA SER A 26 6.58 -11.23 -34.12
C SER A 26 6.60 -12.77 -34.12
N SER A 27 6.80 -13.40 -35.29
CA SER A 27 6.97 -14.84 -35.35
C SER A 27 8.09 -15.37 -34.44
N LYS A 28 9.12 -14.55 -34.20
CA LYS A 28 10.28 -14.86 -33.35
C LYS A 28 10.02 -14.43 -31.88
N TYR A 29 9.51 -13.23 -31.69
CA TYR A 29 9.36 -12.62 -30.37
C TYR A 29 7.94 -12.85 -29.83
N ASN A 30 7.86 -13.74 -28.87
CA ASN A 30 6.67 -14.04 -28.08
C ASN A 30 7.16 -14.20 -26.65
N LEU A 31 6.46 -13.60 -25.68
CA LEU A 31 6.88 -13.61 -24.28
C LEU A 31 7.24 -15.02 -23.77
N LEU A 32 6.46 -16.04 -24.19
CA LEU A 32 6.72 -17.43 -23.81
C LEU A 32 7.91 -18.07 -24.55
N LYS A 33 8.51 -17.38 -25.52
CA LYS A 33 9.75 -17.80 -26.21
C LYS A 33 11.00 -17.06 -25.70
N ALA A 34 10.83 -16.11 -24.80
CA ALA A 34 11.94 -15.35 -24.24
C ALA A 34 12.90 -16.28 -23.47
N PRO A 35 14.20 -15.98 -23.48
CA PRO A 35 15.18 -16.79 -22.77
C PRO A 35 14.96 -16.78 -21.26
N SER A 36 15.41 -17.80 -20.57
CA SER A 36 15.42 -17.90 -19.12
C SER A 36 16.85 -17.80 -18.59
N GLY A 37 17.03 -17.09 -17.48
CA GLY A 37 18.29 -16.93 -16.76
C GLY A 37 19.11 -15.73 -17.20
N THR A 38 19.51 -15.66 -18.45
CA THR A 38 20.28 -14.55 -18.99
C THR A 38 19.61 -13.92 -20.20
N TYR A 39 19.79 -12.61 -20.34
CA TYR A 39 19.30 -11.91 -21.52
C TYR A 39 19.95 -12.43 -22.79
N SER A 40 19.13 -12.59 -23.83
CA SER A 40 19.59 -12.82 -25.21
C SER A 40 18.73 -11.99 -26.16
N ALA A 41 19.36 -11.37 -27.13
CA ALA A 41 18.64 -10.69 -28.20
C ALA A 41 17.87 -11.67 -29.08
N ASP A 42 18.24 -12.94 -29.04
CA ASP A 42 17.59 -14.03 -29.78
C ASP A 42 16.63 -14.80 -28.83
N TYR A 43 15.37 -14.74 -29.12
CA TYR A 43 14.38 -15.56 -28.41
C TYR A 43 14.46 -17.01 -28.88
N ASN A 44 14.17 -17.92 -27.95
CA ASN A 44 14.09 -19.33 -28.27
C ASN A 44 12.97 -19.61 -29.28
N THR A 45 13.19 -20.55 -30.16
CA THR A 45 12.15 -21.04 -31.07
C THR A 45 11.09 -21.90 -30.34
N ALA A 46 11.49 -22.55 -29.24
CA ALA A 46 10.60 -23.34 -28.40
C ALA A 46 9.77 -22.42 -27.49
N LYS A 47 8.48 -22.68 -27.43
CA LYS A 47 7.57 -21.95 -26.56
C LYS A 47 7.46 -22.66 -25.21
N THR A 48 7.77 -21.94 -24.13
CA THR A 48 7.63 -22.41 -22.75
C THR A 48 6.15 -22.32 -22.33
N SER A 49 5.69 -23.18 -21.45
CA SER A 49 4.35 -23.06 -20.89
C SER A 49 4.28 -22.08 -19.70
N VAL A 50 3.11 -21.53 -19.43
CA VAL A 50 2.89 -20.70 -18.24
C VAL A 50 3.23 -21.45 -16.94
N ALA A 51 2.99 -22.78 -16.92
CA ALA A 51 3.31 -23.61 -15.75
C ALA A 51 4.81 -23.69 -15.50
N ASP A 52 5.63 -23.77 -16.55
CA ASP A 52 7.10 -23.81 -16.43
C ASP A 52 7.71 -22.49 -15.96
N LEU A 53 6.93 -21.39 -16.11
CA LEU A 53 7.32 -20.05 -15.69
C LEU A 53 6.78 -19.68 -14.30
N ASN A 54 6.19 -20.64 -13.61
CA ASN A 54 5.76 -20.41 -12.22
C ASN A 54 6.99 -20.13 -11.33
N GLY A 55 6.93 -19.02 -10.60
CA GLY A 55 8.06 -18.53 -9.79
C GLY A 55 9.14 -17.78 -10.59
N TYR A 56 8.86 -17.44 -11.86
CA TYR A 56 9.71 -16.57 -12.66
C TYR A 56 9.11 -15.18 -12.79
N THR A 57 9.97 -14.18 -12.89
CA THR A 57 9.61 -12.80 -13.23
C THR A 57 10.21 -12.45 -14.59
N PHE A 58 9.42 -11.76 -15.41
CA PHE A 58 9.92 -11.25 -16.68
C PHE A 58 10.60 -9.90 -16.47
N ILE A 59 11.89 -9.83 -16.79
CA ILE A 59 12.67 -8.59 -16.75
C ILE A 59 12.63 -7.96 -18.13
N MET A 60 11.98 -6.82 -18.25
CA MET A 60 11.98 -6.03 -19.48
C MET A 60 13.29 -5.23 -19.58
N ASN A 61 13.96 -5.37 -20.72
CA ASN A 61 15.06 -4.48 -21.07
C ASN A 61 14.50 -3.18 -21.68
N GLY A 62 15.15 -2.07 -21.37
CA GLY A 62 14.82 -0.78 -21.98
C GLY A 62 15.16 -0.69 -23.47
N ASP A 63 15.84 -1.70 -24.01
CA ASP A 63 16.23 -1.74 -25.41
C ASP A 63 15.09 -2.19 -26.31
N VAL A 64 14.88 -1.44 -27.35
CA VAL A 64 13.91 -1.77 -28.40
C VAL A 64 14.45 -2.97 -29.18
N ALA A 65 13.59 -3.97 -29.43
CA ALA A 65 13.99 -5.08 -30.29
C ALA A 65 14.41 -4.59 -31.67
N THR A 66 15.48 -5.18 -32.19
CA THR A 66 15.91 -4.93 -33.57
C THR A 66 14.87 -5.47 -34.54
N GLY A 67 14.21 -4.58 -35.25
CA GLY A 67 13.16 -4.91 -36.21
C GLY A 67 11.98 -3.96 -36.12
N THR A 68 11.06 -4.02 -37.07
CA THR A 68 9.83 -3.22 -37.05
C THR A 68 8.82 -3.80 -36.08
N SER A 69 8.32 -3.00 -35.16
CA SER A 69 7.15 -3.39 -34.37
C SER A 69 5.90 -3.42 -35.25
N VAL A 70 4.94 -4.24 -34.85
CA VAL A 70 3.69 -4.40 -35.61
C VAL A 70 2.89 -3.09 -35.71
N ASP A 71 3.07 -2.17 -34.75
CA ASP A 71 2.32 -0.92 -34.66
C ASP A 71 3.18 0.32 -34.34
N GLY A 72 4.48 0.21 -34.35
CA GLY A 72 5.39 1.36 -34.30
C GLY A 72 5.60 2.03 -32.94
N PHE A 73 5.04 1.51 -31.84
CA PHE A 73 5.19 2.07 -30.49
C PHE A 73 6.12 1.24 -29.63
N GLY A 74 6.69 1.87 -28.58
CA GLY A 74 7.69 1.35 -27.65
C GLY A 74 7.64 -0.16 -27.42
N THR A 75 8.58 -0.84 -28.06
CA THR A 75 8.71 -2.30 -28.02
C THR A 75 9.93 -2.69 -27.21
N TYR A 76 9.74 -3.67 -26.35
CA TYR A 76 10.76 -4.11 -25.41
C TYR A 76 11.02 -5.60 -25.55
N THR A 77 12.25 -5.98 -25.40
CA THR A 77 12.65 -7.38 -25.21
C THR A 77 12.90 -7.64 -23.72
N GLY A 78 13.22 -8.87 -23.38
CA GLY A 78 13.51 -9.23 -22.00
C GLY A 78 13.80 -10.71 -21.84
N TYR A 79 13.86 -11.14 -20.61
CA TYR A 79 14.13 -12.52 -20.27
C TYR A 79 13.41 -12.92 -18.98
N TRP A 80 13.18 -14.21 -18.80
CA TRP A 80 12.64 -14.78 -17.59
C TRP A 80 13.77 -15.10 -16.61
N THR A 81 13.62 -14.68 -15.37
CA THR A 81 14.56 -15.02 -14.30
C THR A 81 13.81 -15.61 -13.13
N LYS A 82 14.40 -16.64 -12.54
CA LYS A 82 13.88 -17.16 -11.29
C LYS A 82 14.08 -16.11 -10.21
N CYS A 83 13.03 -15.83 -9.46
CA CYS A 83 13.06 -14.84 -8.42
C CYS A 83 12.75 -15.46 -7.07
N THR A 84 13.39 -14.95 -6.05
CA THR A 84 13.10 -15.27 -4.65
C THR A 84 12.30 -14.12 -4.05
N THR A 85 11.14 -14.43 -3.49
CA THR A 85 10.30 -13.44 -2.82
C THR A 85 10.56 -13.49 -1.32
N ILE A 86 10.84 -12.34 -0.74
CA ILE A 86 11.04 -12.15 0.70
C ILE A 86 9.97 -11.22 1.24
N ASN A 87 9.33 -11.64 2.32
CA ASN A 87 8.31 -10.88 3.01
C ASN A 87 8.80 -10.40 4.38
N ALA A 88 8.35 -9.22 4.78
CA ALA A 88 8.58 -8.69 6.11
C ALA A 88 7.32 -8.01 6.65
N VAL A 89 7.14 -8.07 7.95
CA VAL A 89 6.12 -7.34 8.70
C VAL A 89 6.84 -6.45 9.70
N ALA A 90 6.43 -5.20 9.75
CA ALA A 90 6.99 -4.22 10.68
C ALA A 90 5.92 -3.78 11.69
N PRO A 91 5.62 -4.60 12.70
CA PRO A 91 4.71 -4.18 13.77
C PRO A 91 5.38 -3.06 14.55
N ALA A 92 4.63 -2.01 14.81
CA ALA A 92 5.14 -0.86 15.54
C ALA A 92 4.32 -0.66 16.81
N SER A 93 4.98 -0.58 17.96
CA SER A 93 4.34 -0.04 19.15
C SER A 93 3.96 1.42 18.94
N ALA A 94 3.12 1.94 19.82
CA ALA A 94 2.76 3.37 19.83
C ALA A 94 4.00 4.30 19.80
N LYS A 95 5.14 3.87 20.34
CA LYS A 95 6.41 4.61 20.34
C LYS A 95 7.07 4.68 18.97
N TRP A 96 6.91 3.64 18.12
CA TRP A 96 7.62 3.49 16.85
C TRP A 96 6.67 3.49 15.64
N LYS A 97 5.41 3.84 15.86
CA LYS A 97 4.32 3.80 14.85
C LYS A 97 4.70 4.44 13.51
N ASN A 98 5.53 5.45 13.51
CA ASN A 98 5.90 6.18 12.31
C ASN A 98 7.27 5.79 11.71
N CYS A 99 8.00 4.87 12.33
CA CYS A 99 9.37 4.53 11.88
C CYS A 99 9.39 3.93 10.47
N TRP A 100 8.37 3.18 10.13
CA TRP A 100 8.26 2.42 8.90
C TRP A 100 7.33 3.05 7.86
N ASN A 101 6.70 4.19 8.16
CA ASN A 101 5.80 4.89 7.24
C ASN A 101 6.49 5.39 5.96
N GLN A 102 7.80 5.56 5.98
CA GLN A 102 8.59 5.94 4.81
C GLN A 102 9.00 4.74 3.94
N GLY A 103 8.49 3.57 4.26
CA GLY A 103 8.77 2.31 3.58
C GLY A 103 9.82 1.46 4.28
N VAL A 104 9.81 0.19 3.92
CA VAL A 104 10.76 -0.83 4.37
C VAL A 104 11.70 -1.17 3.23
N TYR A 105 12.97 -1.36 3.55
CA TYR A 105 14.02 -1.74 2.63
C TYR A 105 14.72 -2.99 3.14
N LEU A 106 14.96 -3.94 2.26
CA LEU A 106 15.92 -5.00 2.49
C LEU A 106 17.31 -4.44 2.10
N ALA A 107 18.25 -4.45 3.03
CA ALA A 107 19.56 -3.88 2.81
C ALA A 107 20.67 -4.86 3.17
N TYR A 108 21.78 -4.81 2.44
CA TYR A 108 22.89 -5.73 2.64
C TYR A 108 24.26 -5.06 2.40
N SER A 109 25.28 -5.52 3.13
CA SER A 109 26.64 -5.02 3.05
C SER A 109 27.66 -6.01 3.63
N ASN A 110 28.91 -5.82 3.30
CA ASN A 110 30.04 -6.47 3.96
C ASN A 110 30.66 -5.59 5.07
N ASP A 111 30.31 -4.31 5.08
CA ASP A 111 30.66 -3.36 6.13
C ASP A 111 29.41 -2.97 6.90
N TYR A 112 29.54 -2.72 8.21
CA TYR A 112 28.42 -2.33 9.08
C TYR A 112 28.15 -0.82 9.10
N LYS A 113 28.92 -0.02 8.37
CA LYS A 113 28.68 1.42 8.27
C LYS A 113 27.36 1.70 7.55
N LEU A 114 26.63 2.70 8.03
CA LEU A 114 25.28 3.00 7.55
C LEU A 114 25.21 3.29 6.04
N ASP A 115 26.20 4.01 5.53
CA ASP A 115 26.30 4.41 4.12
C ASP A 115 26.83 3.32 3.18
N SER A 116 27.27 2.18 3.75
CA SER A 116 27.80 1.06 2.96
C SER A 116 26.73 0.09 2.44
N PHE A 117 25.48 0.25 2.89
CA PHE A 117 24.40 -0.70 2.56
C PHE A 117 23.81 -0.43 1.17
N THR A 118 23.77 -1.48 0.36
CA THR A 118 22.91 -1.51 -0.82
C THR A 118 21.48 -1.79 -0.40
N LYS A 119 20.55 -0.92 -0.82
CA LYS A 119 19.14 -0.94 -0.40
C LYS A 119 18.23 -1.35 -1.54
N ILE A 120 17.33 -2.28 -1.27
CA ILE A 120 16.27 -2.69 -2.19
C ILE A 120 14.94 -2.35 -1.52
N LYS A 121 14.18 -1.45 -2.15
CA LYS A 121 12.87 -1.03 -1.63
C LYS A 121 11.90 -2.20 -1.68
N MET A 122 11.22 -2.44 -0.57
CA MET A 122 10.12 -3.39 -0.51
C MET A 122 8.81 -2.69 -0.86
N THR A 123 7.95 -3.39 -1.58
CA THR A 123 6.61 -2.91 -1.90
C THR A 123 5.68 -3.30 -0.77
N ARG A 124 4.98 -2.34 -0.19
CA ARG A 124 3.87 -2.63 0.71
C ARG A 124 2.76 -3.27 -0.11
N THR A 125 2.26 -4.39 0.36
CA THR A 125 1.13 -5.08 -0.27
C THR A 125 -0.18 -4.62 0.34
N SER A 126 -1.29 -4.90 -0.35
CA SER A 126 -2.64 -4.80 0.23
C SER A 126 -2.95 -5.93 1.22
N THR A 127 -2.00 -6.80 1.44
CA THR A 127 -2.08 -7.95 2.32
C THR A 127 -1.67 -7.58 3.73
N TYR A 128 -2.46 -8.01 4.69
CA TYR A 128 -2.17 -7.86 6.10
C TYR A 128 -2.06 -9.22 6.76
N VAL A 129 -1.31 -9.26 7.83
CA VAL A 129 -1.16 -10.45 8.63
C VAL A 129 -1.53 -10.14 10.07
N ASP A 130 -2.22 -11.08 10.67
CA ASP A 130 -2.44 -11.06 12.10
C ASP A 130 -1.22 -11.69 12.80
N VAL A 131 -0.56 -10.88 13.59
CA VAL A 131 0.64 -11.31 14.32
C VAL A 131 0.23 -11.61 15.74
N ASP A 132 0.20 -12.90 16.06
CA ASP A 132 0.09 -13.39 17.43
C ASP A 132 1.46 -13.27 18.10
N SER A 133 1.53 -12.45 19.13
CA SER A 133 2.76 -12.16 19.84
C SER A 133 3.28 -13.39 20.57
N LYS A 134 4.35 -13.95 20.09
CA LYS A 134 5.16 -14.95 20.78
C LYS A 134 6.26 -14.32 21.63
N SER A 135 6.24 -13.01 21.76
CA SER A 135 7.25 -12.21 22.46
C SER A 135 6.61 -11.06 23.24
N THR A 136 7.08 -10.79 24.41
CA THR A 136 6.70 -9.60 25.20
C THR A 136 7.13 -8.28 24.56
N GLN A 137 7.89 -8.34 23.48
CA GLN A 137 8.39 -7.19 22.72
C GLN A 137 7.59 -6.91 21.44
N LEU A 138 6.57 -7.69 21.19
CA LEU A 138 5.69 -7.54 20.04
C LEU A 138 4.26 -7.31 20.54
N VAL A 139 3.58 -6.36 19.95
CA VAL A 139 2.16 -6.10 20.23
C VAL A 139 1.32 -6.94 19.27
N ASP A 140 0.35 -7.67 19.78
CA ASP A 140 -0.62 -8.37 18.94
C ASP A 140 -1.37 -7.38 18.05
N GLY A 141 -1.61 -7.75 16.84
CA GLY A 141 -2.33 -6.90 15.91
C GLY A 141 -2.16 -7.28 14.46
N THR A 142 -2.86 -6.57 13.62
CA THR A 142 -2.88 -6.77 12.19
C THR A 142 -1.93 -5.77 11.53
N TYR A 143 -0.96 -6.26 10.80
CA TYR A 143 0.12 -5.44 10.23
C TYR A 143 0.29 -5.66 8.72
N PRO A 144 0.68 -4.63 7.97
CA PRO A 144 0.90 -4.74 6.54
C PRO A 144 2.13 -5.60 6.23
N VAL A 145 2.02 -6.37 5.15
CA VAL A 145 3.14 -7.13 4.59
C VAL A 145 3.88 -6.28 3.58
N TYR A 146 5.19 -6.24 3.71
CA TYR A 146 6.11 -5.70 2.72
C TYR A 146 6.76 -6.86 1.97
N THR A 147 6.83 -6.77 0.66
CA THR A 147 7.39 -7.80 -0.19
C THR A 147 8.47 -7.25 -1.11
N VAL A 148 9.47 -8.05 -1.39
CA VAL A 148 10.46 -7.79 -2.42
C VAL A 148 10.71 -9.04 -3.23
N THR A 149 10.74 -8.89 -4.54
CA THR A 149 11.12 -9.93 -5.47
C THR A 149 12.54 -9.68 -5.94
N LEU A 150 13.44 -10.63 -5.66
CA LEU A 150 14.86 -10.54 -5.88
C LEU A 150 15.27 -11.35 -7.10
N THR A 151 16.10 -10.78 -7.95
CA THR A 151 16.75 -11.50 -9.04
C THR A 151 17.82 -12.45 -8.50
N GLU A 152 18.25 -13.42 -9.32
CA GLU A 152 19.29 -14.37 -8.94
C GLU A 152 20.60 -13.68 -8.53
N ASP A 153 20.97 -12.60 -9.22
CA ASP A 153 22.18 -11.83 -8.89
C ASP A 153 22.05 -11.10 -7.55
N GLN A 154 20.87 -10.56 -7.24
CA GLN A 154 20.58 -9.97 -5.93
C GLN A 154 20.62 -11.03 -4.83
N VAL A 155 20.08 -12.21 -5.08
CA VAL A 155 20.15 -13.34 -4.13
C VAL A 155 21.61 -13.72 -3.86
N LYS A 156 22.44 -13.87 -4.90
CA LYS A 156 23.87 -14.16 -4.76
C LYS A 156 24.59 -13.07 -3.96
N ALA A 157 24.29 -11.79 -4.25
CA ALA A 157 24.90 -10.66 -3.56
C ALA A 157 24.54 -10.66 -2.07
N ILE A 158 23.26 -10.90 -1.73
CA ILE A 158 22.77 -10.95 -0.35
C ILE A 158 23.34 -12.16 0.40
N ASP A 159 23.38 -13.33 -0.24
CA ASP A 159 23.93 -14.53 0.38
C ASP A 159 25.43 -14.42 0.65
N SER A 160 26.18 -13.69 -0.17
CA SER A 160 27.60 -13.41 0.03
C SER A 160 27.91 -12.28 1.02
N SER A 161 26.92 -11.46 1.37
CA SER A 161 27.11 -10.31 2.26
C SER A 161 27.21 -10.73 3.74
N SER A 162 28.03 -10.01 4.51
CA SER A 162 28.18 -10.26 5.96
C SER A 162 26.94 -9.85 6.75
N TYR A 163 26.31 -8.76 6.34
CA TYR A 163 25.18 -8.13 7.01
C TYR A 163 23.98 -8.04 6.06
N VAL A 164 22.83 -8.46 6.56
CA VAL A 164 21.53 -8.30 5.90
C VAL A 164 20.56 -7.79 6.95
N ILE A 165 19.86 -6.71 6.64
CA ILE A 165 18.96 -6.01 7.57
C ILE A 165 17.68 -5.58 6.87
N PHE A 166 16.65 -5.28 7.67
CA PHE A 166 15.55 -4.44 7.24
C PHE A 166 15.73 -3.06 7.84
N GLU A 167 15.51 -2.02 7.05
CA GLU A 167 15.62 -0.64 7.51
C GLU A 167 14.55 0.25 6.85
N ASN A 168 14.33 1.45 7.42
CA ASN A 168 13.52 2.47 6.79
C ASN A 168 14.32 3.26 5.72
N ALA A 169 13.66 4.16 5.02
CA ALA A 169 14.28 4.93 3.93
C ALA A 169 15.55 5.69 4.37
N SER A 170 15.54 6.30 5.54
CA SER A 170 16.69 7.07 6.08
C SER A 170 17.77 6.18 6.69
N GLY A 171 17.50 4.88 6.93
CA GLY A 171 18.39 4.01 7.69
C GLY A 171 18.44 4.29 9.20
N THR A 172 17.66 5.25 9.70
CA THR A 172 17.62 5.62 11.12
C THR A 172 17.04 4.51 11.98
N TYR A 173 16.04 3.80 11.44
CA TYR A 173 15.41 2.65 12.09
C TYR A 173 15.73 1.40 11.31
N ARG A 174 16.27 0.40 11.98
CA ARG A 174 16.73 -0.83 11.34
C ARG A 174 16.76 -2.00 12.30
N THR A 175 16.80 -3.20 11.75
CA THR A 175 17.12 -4.38 12.52
C THR A 175 18.59 -4.32 12.98
N TYR A 176 18.86 -4.87 14.16
CA TYR A 176 20.16 -4.74 14.81
C TYR A 176 21.27 -5.44 14.01
N ILE A 177 22.42 -4.80 13.92
CA ILE A 177 23.61 -5.33 13.25
C ILE A 177 24.82 -5.35 14.17
N ASN A 178 25.45 -6.48 14.22
CA ASN A 178 26.82 -6.70 14.66
C ASN A 178 27.24 -8.12 14.25
N GLY A 179 28.39 -8.61 14.66
CA GLY A 179 28.85 -9.93 14.27
C GLY A 179 27.87 -11.08 14.59
N LYS A 180 26.97 -10.89 15.56
CA LYS A 180 25.92 -11.84 15.96
C LYS A 180 24.59 -11.61 15.23
N TYR A 181 24.19 -10.34 15.07
CA TYR A 181 22.87 -9.95 14.56
C TYR A 181 22.91 -9.63 13.07
N SER A 182 22.29 -10.45 12.28
CA SER A 182 21.91 -10.25 10.89
C SER A 182 20.59 -10.99 10.72
N VAL A 183 19.65 -10.44 9.96
CA VAL A 183 18.33 -11.10 9.80
C VAL A 183 18.45 -12.53 9.27
N MET A 184 19.49 -12.82 8.49
CA MET A 184 19.76 -14.18 8.01
C MET A 184 20.26 -15.13 9.10
N LYS A 185 20.59 -14.64 10.27
CA LYS A 185 20.96 -15.43 11.47
C LYS A 185 19.83 -15.51 12.48
N ALA A 186 18.74 -14.77 12.26
CA ALA A 186 17.59 -14.79 13.15
C ALA A 186 16.92 -16.17 13.19
N PRO A 187 16.29 -16.53 14.31
CA PRO A 187 15.63 -17.82 14.44
C PRO A 187 14.51 -17.95 13.41
N ALA A 188 14.28 -19.19 12.97
CA ALA A 188 13.14 -19.56 12.15
C ALA A 188 12.18 -20.41 13.00
N GLY A 189 10.90 -20.17 12.83
CA GLY A 189 9.82 -20.80 13.59
C GLY A 189 8.89 -19.76 14.19
N ALA A 190 7.92 -20.22 14.96
CA ALA A 190 6.87 -19.36 15.51
C ALA A 190 7.29 -18.65 16.82
N GLN A 191 8.59 -18.59 17.14
CA GLN A 191 9.04 -18.03 18.42
C GLN A 191 10.17 -17.04 18.25
N TYR A 192 10.02 -15.90 18.87
CA TYR A 192 11.09 -14.94 19.07
C TYR A 192 12.20 -15.53 19.96
N SER A 193 13.43 -15.22 19.61
CA SER A 193 14.58 -15.45 20.48
C SER A 193 15.52 -14.25 20.42
N SER A 194 15.97 -13.80 21.58
CA SER A 194 17.01 -12.79 21.68
C SER A 194 18.40 -13.32 21.29
N THR A 195 18.51 -14.63 21.09
CA THR A 195 19.76 -15.29 20.69
C THR A 195 19.69 -15.69 19.22
N TYR A 196 20.44 -15.01 18.38
CA TYR A 196 20.58 -15.35 16.97
C TYR A 196 21.56 -16.51 16.78
N SER A 197 21.34 -17.27 15.72
CA SER A 197 22.25 -18.35 15.31
C SER A 197 23.62 -17.78 14.93
N THR A 198 24.68 -18.56 15.15
CA THR A 198 26.01 -18.25 14.61
C THR A 198 26.09 -18.50 13.10
N THR A 199 25.22 -19.38 12.58
CA THR A 199 25.19 -19.77 11.18
C THR A 199 24.21 -18.91 10.40
N LYS A 200 24.67 -18.32 9.30
CA LYS A 200 23.85 -17.57 8.36
C LYS A 200 23.09 -18.54 7.46
N ALA A 201 21.75 -18.41 7.43
CA ALA A 201 20.91 -19.10 6.46
C ALA A 201 21.04 -18.46 5.06
N LYS A 202 20.72 -19.22 4.03
CA LYS A 202 20.59 -18.68 2.68
C LYS A 202 19.20 -18.08 2.45
N LEU A 203 19.06 -17.16 1.52
CA LEU A 203 17.77 -16.57 1.15
C LEU A 203 16.77 -17.63 0.68
N ALA A 204 17.23 -18.64 -0.05
CA ALA A 204 16.37 -19.73 -0.51
C ALA A 204 15.68 -20.47 0.66
N ASP A 205 16.33 -20.55 1.83
CA ASP A 205 15.76 -21.15 3.05
C ASP A 205 14.68 -20.27 3.68
N ARG A 206 14.51 -19.06 3.19
CA ARG A 206 13.57 -18.02 3.70
C ARG A 206 12.49 -17.63 2.71
N GLU A 207 12.46 -18.19 1.52
CA GLU A 207 11.58 -17.80 0.42
C GLU A 207 10.07 -17.83 0.79
N LYS A 208 9.67 -18.77 1.65
CA LYS A 208 8.27 -18.87 2.10
C LYS A 208 8.02 -18.31 3.49
N ASN A 209 9.05 -17.74 4.09
CA ASN A 209 8.97 -17.23 5.45
C ASN A 209 8.76 -15.71 5.42
N THR A 210 8.11 -15.21 6.45
CA THR A 210 7.96 -13.78 6.66
C THR A 210 8.80 -13.36 7.85
N PHE A 211 9.62 -12.31 7.67
CA PHE A 211 10.37 -11.76 8.79
C PHE A 211 9.47 -10.84 9.62
N VAL A 212 9.31 -11.14 10.88
CA VAL A 212 8.55 -10.32 11.82
C VAL A 212 9.53 -9.44 12.59
N ILE A 213 9.48 -8.13 12.35
CA ILE A 213 10.31 -7.15 13.04
C ILE A 213 9.69 -6.89 14.40
N CYS A 214 10.40 -7.26 15.46
CA CYS A 214 9.94 -7.10 16.82
C CYS A 214 10.25 -5.70 17.36
N ASP A 215 9.32 -5.18 18.14
CA ASP A 215 9.34 -3.83 18.73
C ASP A 215 10.23 -3.72 19.98
N GLY A 216 11.27 -4.47 20.05
CA GLY A 216 12.21 -4.42 21.16
C GLY A 216 13.58 -3.89 20.73
N VAL A 217 14.08 -2.93 21.45
CA VAL A 217 15.48 -2.51 21.35
C VAL A 217 16.33 -3.60 22.00
N THR A 218 17.33 -4.11 21.29
CA THR A 218 18.26 -5.05 21.86
C THR A 218 19.01 -4.42 23.03
N THR A 219 19.33 -5.21 24.04
CA THR A 219 20.25 -4.81 25.09
C THR A 219 21.66 -4.73 24.52
N GLY A 220 22.07 -3.56 24.15
CA GLY A 220 23.39 -3.28 23.59
C GLY A 220 23.41 -1.97 22.83
N THR A 221 24.56 -1.39 22.66
CA THR A 221 24.71 -0.18 21.86
C THR A 221 24.52 -0.50 20.39
N SER A 222 23.57 0.16 19.73
CA SER A 222 23.56 0.16 18.28
C SER A 222 24.77 0.91 17.75
N ILE A 223 25.25 0.52 16.58
CA ILE A 223 26.41 1.16 15.95
C ILE A 223 26.17 2.65 15.73
N GLU A 224 24.90 3.03 15.49
CA GLU A 224 24.49 4.39 15.15
C GLU A 224 23.61 5.06 16.22
N GLY A 225 23.26 4.39 17.30
CA GLY A 225 22.46 4.96 18.39
C GLY A 225 20.97 5.15 18.12
N TYR A 226 20.43 4.73 16.98
CA TYR A 226 19.03 4.89 16.61
C TYR A 226 18.27 3.56 16.58
N GLY A 227 16.93 3.65 16.73
CA GLY A 227 15.97 2.58 16.83
C GLY A 227 16.37 1.26 16.18
N THR A 228 16.91 0.37 17.01
CA THR A 228 17.35 -0.97 16.59
C THR A 228 16.35 -2.01 17.04
N PHE A 229 16.03 -2.89 16.12
CA PHE A 229 15.02 -3.91 16.28
C PHE A 229 15.63 -5.30 16.10
N THR A 230 15.04 -6.27 16.74
CA THR A 230 15.29 -7.69 16.47
C THR A 230 14.10 -8.29 15.74
N GLY A 231 14.10 -9.57 15.49
CA GLY A 231 12.98 -10.27 14.87
C GLY A 231 13.24 -11.73 14.68
N TYR A 232 12.32 -12.37 14.02
CA TYR A 232 12.39 -13.80 13.71
C TYR A 232 11.71 -14.08 12.35
N TRP A 233 12.05 -15.21 11.76
CA TRP A 233 11.39 -15.71 10.55
C TRP A 233 10.19 -16.56 10.96
N SER A 234 9.00 -16.13 10.65
CA SER A 234 7.81 -16.96 10.84
C SER A 234 7.74 -18.00 9.73
N THR A 235 7.61 -19.27 10.13
CA THR A 235 7.39 -20.41 9.23
C THR A 235 5.92 -20.79 9.14
N THR A 236 5.07 -20.19 9.96
CA THR A 236 3.62 -20.36 9.86
C THR A 236 3.13 -19.62 8.63
N GLU A 237 2.28 -20.26 7.87
CA GLU A 237 1.51 -19.59 6.83
C GLU A 237 0.71 -18.48 7.52
N ILE A 238 1.05 -17.24 7.19
CA ILE A 238 0.46 -16.09 7.84
C ILE A 238 -0.91 -15.90 7.21
N GLU A 239 -1.94 -15.93 8.02
CA GLU A 239 -3.31 -15.70 7.55
C GLU A 239 -3.41 -14.32 6.93
N ILE A 240 -3.73 -14.29 5.64
CA ILE A 240 -3.87 -13.07 4.88
C ILE A 240 -5.25 -12.49 5.19
N VAL A 241 -5.29 -11.37 5.91
CA VAL A 241 -6.50 -10.64 6.17
C VAL A 241 -6.62 -9.50 5.16
N GLU A 242 -7.65 -9.52 4.34
CA GLU A 242 -7.97 -8.40 3.47
C GLU A 242 -8.66 -7.32 4.31
N ILE A 243 -7.96 -6.21 4.58
CA ILE A 243 -8.55 -5.09 5.30
C ILE A 243 -9.32 -4.23 4.31
N THR A 244 -10.61 -4.13 4.56
CA THR A 244 -11.49 -3.19 3.89
C THR A 244 -12.15 -2.28 4.91
N ALA A 245 -12.45 -1.05 4.52
CA ALA A 245 -13.26 -0.13 5.28
C ALA A 245 -14.37 0.43 4.41
N THR A 246 -15.55 0.55 4.96
CA THR A 246 -16.68 1.13 4.26
C THR A 246 -17.06 2.45 4.91
N LEU A 247 -17.09 3.51 4.12
CA LEU A 247 -17.54 4.83 4.53
C LEU A 247 -18.83 5.19 3.80
N TYR A 248 -19.74 5.79 4.52
CA TYR A 248 -20.99 6.29 3.97
C TYR A 248 -21.05 7.81 4.03
N CYS A 249 -21.82 8.43 3.14
CA CYS A 249 -22.03 9.87 3.12
C CYS A 249 -23.45 10.19 2.71
N VAL A 250 -24.04 11.20 3.34
CA VAL A 250 -25.35 11.76 2.99
C VAL A 250 -25.29 13.28 2.89
N PHE A 251 -26.07 13.82 1.96
CA PHE A 251 -26.21 15.27 1.74
C PHE A 251 -27.67 15.68 2.05
N PRO A 252 -27.97 16.06 3.30
CA PRO A 252 -29.34 16.29 3.72
C PRO A 252 -29.99 17.55 3.14
N ASN A 253 -29.22 18.50 2.62
CA ASN A 253 -29.90 19.65 2.11
C ASN A 253 -30.09 19.72 0.62
N PRO A 254 -31.32 19.99 0.32
CA PRO A 254 -31.84 19.73 -1.00
C PRO A 254 -31.67 20.85 -2.00
N ALA A 255 -31.67 22.11 -1.60
CA ALA A 255 -31.89 23.16 -2.58
C ALA A 255 -30.64 23.52 -3.42
N LYS A 256 -29.48 23.53 -2.77
CA LYS A 256 -28.20 23.87 -3.46
C LYS A 256 -27.34 22.65 -3.77
N SER A 257 -27.39 21.61 -2.93
CA SER A 257 -26.58 20.42 -3.09
C SER A 257 -27.23 19.35 -3.96
N LYS A 258 -28.56 19.34 -4.08
CA LYS A 258 -29.30 18.31 -4.82
C LYS A 258 -28.89 18.23 -6.29
N THR A 259 -28.81 19.37 -6.95
CA THR A 259 -28.35 19.44 -8.35
C THR A 259 -26.84 19.29 -8.49
N ALA A 260 -26.10 19.75 -7.52
CA ALA A 260 -24.64 19.67 -7.53
C ALA A 260 -24.09 18.24 -7.43
N MET A 261 -24.81 17.37 -6.72
CA MET A 261 -24.42 15.96 -6.52
C MET A 261 -25.03 14.99 -7.54
N ASN A 262 -25.86 15.50 -8.47
CA ASN A 262 -26.43 14.67 -9.55
C ASN A 262 -25.33 14.04 -10.46
N ASN A 263 -24.14 14.65 -10.51
CA ASN A 263 -22.99 14.14 -11.27
C ASN A 263 -22.08 13.23 -10.46
N GLY A 264 -22.58 12.65 -9.37
CA GLY A 264 -21.87 11.72 -8.51
C GLY A 264 -21.20 12.36 -7.29
N VAL A 265 -20.99 11.55 -6.29
CA VAL A 265 -20.28 11.88 -5.05
C VAL A 265 -18.96 11.13 -5.04
N TYR A 266 -17.93 11.79 -4.55
CA TYR A 266 -16.57 11.27 -4.49
C TYR A 266 -15.98 11.54 -3.10
N LEU A 267 -15.23 10.55 -2.61
CA LEU A 267 -14.23 10.76 -1.57
C LEU A 267 -12.94 11.22 -2.23
N ALA A 268 -12.43 12.38 -1.88
CA ALA A 268 -11.23 12.94 -2.48
C ALA A 268 -10.16 13.23 -1.43
N TYR A 269 -8.90 12.92 -1.75
CA TYR A 269 -7.79 13.03 -0.79
C TYR A 269 -6.48 13.43 -1.46
N GLY A 270 -5.56 13.99 -0.67
CA GLY A 270 -4.23 14.36 -1.12
C GLY A 270 -3.65 15.56 -0.37
N SER A 271 -2.54 16.09 -0.87
CA SER A 271 -1.83 17.24 -0.27
C SER A 271 -2.24 18.59 -0.86
N SER A 272 -2.96 18.59 -1.99
CA SER A 272 -3.39 19.83 -2.67
C SER A 272 -4.45 20.59 -1.87
N ASN A 273 -4.33 21.92 -1.83
CA ASN A 273 -5.37 22.80 -1.30
C ASN A 273 -6.44 23.13 -2.33
N SER A 274 -6.37 22.58 -3.54
CA SER A 274 -7.39 22.66 -4.59
C SER A 274 -8.01 21.30 -4.85
N ALA A 275 -9.33 21.23 -4.92
CA ALA A 275 -10.04 19.98 -5.18
C ALA A 275 -9.71 19.36 -6.56
N LYS A 276 -9.20 20.14 -7.49
CA LYS A 276 -8.72 19.66 -8.81
C LYS A 276 -7.44 18.82 -8.68
N GLY A 277 -6.62 19.08 -7.67
CA GLY A 277 -5.37 18.37 -7.41
C GLY A 277 -5.51 17.17 -6.46
N LEU A 278 -6.73 16.81 -6.06
CA LEU A 278 -6.99 15.65 -5.20
C LEU A 278 -7.28 14.39 -6.03
N THR A 279 -6.82 13.26 -5.54
CA THR A 279 -7.22 11.94 -6.03
C THR A 279 -8.67 11.68 -5.61
N LYS A 280 -9.49 11.16 -6.52
CA LYS A 280 -10.93 10.95 -6.29
C LYS A 280 -11.30 9.48 -6.43
N ILE A 281 -12.07 8.98 -5.47
CA ILE A 281 -12.71 7.67 -5.51
C ILE A 281 -14.21 7.90 -5.62
N ALA A 282 -14.84 7.35 -6.66
CA ALA A 282 -16.30 7.46 -6.83
C ALA A 282 -17.03 6.68 -5.73
N MET A 283 -18.08 7.28 -5.20
CA MET A 283 -18.99 6.63 -4.28
C MET A 283 -20.23 6.14 -5.02
N GLU A 284 -20.63 4.93 -4.70
CA GLU A 284 -21.84 4.32 -5.23
C GLU A 284 -23.06 4.91 -4.51
N LYS A 285 -24.09 5.31 -5.26
CA LYS A 285 -25.38 5.66 -4.69
C LYS A 285 -26.14 4.37 -4.41
N THR A 286 -26.49 4.15 -3.16
CA THR A 286 -27.26 2.97 -2.77
C THR A 286 -28.77 3.22 -2.86
N ASP A 287 -29.57 2.15 -2.77
CA ASP A 287 -31.03 2.24 -2.64
C ASP A 287 -31.46 2.53 -1.20
N GLU A 288 -30.50 2.50 -0.27
CA GLU A 288 -30.71 2.73 1.15
C GLU A 288 -31.03 4.20 1.44
N LYS A 289 -31.75 4.41 2.52
CA LYS A 289 -32.06 5.73 3.05
C LYS A 289 -31.50 5.86 4.46
N PHE A 290 -31.09 7.06 4.78
CA PHE A 290 -30.56 7.38 6.10
C PHE A 290 -31.26 8.58 6.70
N THR A 291 -31.68 8.45 7.94
CA THR A 291 -32.24 9.54 8.75
C THR A 291 -31.20 9.97 9.77
N PRO A 292 -30.48 11.09 9.51
CA PRO A 292 -29.47 11.54 10.44
C PRO A 292 -30.02 11.97 11.77
N SER A 293 -29.29 11.72 12.85
CA SER A 293 -29.56 12.33 14.15
C SER A 293 -29.31 13.85 14.04
N LEU A 294 -30.34 14.64 14.33
CA LEU A 294 -30.27 16.09 14.23
C LEU A 294 -29.37 16.67 15.33
N LYS A 295 -28.09 16.88 14.99
CA LYS A 295 -27.06 17.44 15.90
C LYS A 295 -26.86 18.94 15.70
N THR A 296 -27.56 19.55 14.75
CA THR A 296 -27.44 20.98 14.42
C THR A 296 -28.72 21.49 13.74
N ASN A 297 -29.05 22.75 13.94
CA ASN A 297 -30.13 23.45 13.22
C ASN A 297 -29.81 23.63 11.71
N ALA A 298 -28.61 23.29 11.27
CA ALA A 298 -28.23 23.31 9.86
C ALA A 298 -28.71 22.07 9.09
N LEU A 299 -29.38 21.14 9.76
CA LEU A 299 -29.99 19.95 9.18
C LEU A 299 -31.49 20.04 9.19
N THR A 300 -32.13 19.64 8.09
CA THR A 300 -33.57 19.42 8.02
C THR A 300 -33.85 17.96 8.33
N ALA A 301 -34.90 17.69 9.10
CA ALA A 301 -35.36 16.34 9.34
C ALA A 301 -35.83 15.69 8.04
N GLY A 302 -35.45 14.42 7.81
CA GLY A 302 -35.84 13.67 6.63
C GLY A 302 -34.97 12.46 6.36
N GLU A 303 -35.36 11.71 5.34
CA GLU A 303 -34.61 10.57 4.83
C GLU A 303 -33.80 10.99 3.59
N TYR A 304 -32.54 10.62 3.56
CA TYR A 304 -31.61 11.03 2.51
C TYR A 304 -30.97 9.83 1.82
N SER A 305 -30.64 10.01 0.54
CA SER A 305 -29.93 9.00 -0.23
C SER A 305 -28.52 8.80 0.30
N VAL A 306 -28.11 7.56 0.44
CA VAL A 306 -26.81 7.14 0.93
C VAL A 306 -25.86 6.93 -0.23
N TYR A 307 -24.64 7.43 -0.09
CA TYR A 307 -23.52 7.12 -0.96
C TYR A 307 -22.49 6.33 -0.17
N LYS A 308 -21.96 5.27 -0.79
CA LYS A 308 -21.08 4.29 -0.17
C LYS A 308 -19.78 4.19 -0.93
N VAL A 309 -18.68 4.02 -0.23
CA VAL A 309 -17.40 3.61 -0.80
C VAL A 309 -16.79 2.52 0.06
N THR A 310 -16.37 1.42 -0.56
CA THR A 310 -15.55 0.40 0.09
C THR A 310 -14.11 0.59 -0.36
N LEU A 311 -13.24 0.80 0.60
CA LEU A 311 -11.82 1.08 0.42
C LEU A 311 -11.02 -0.17 0.67
N ASN A 312 -10.04 -0.43 -0.17
CA ASN A 312 -9.01 -1.43 0.10
C ASN A 312 -7.89 -0.82 0.95
N SER A 313 -6.98 -1.66 1.41
CA SER A 313 -5.87 -1.28 2.28
C SER A 313 -4.98 -0.17 1.72
N ASP A 314 -4.66 -0.18 0.41
CA ASP A 314 -3.83 0.85 -0.22
C ASP A 314 -4.54 2.21 -0.22
N GLN A 315 -5.85 2.20 -0.46
CA GLN A 315 -6.68 3.41 -0.41
C GLN A 315 -6.80 3.94 1.03
N ILE A 316 -6.98 3.05 2.01
CA ILE A 316 -7.02 3.41 3.43
C ILE A 316 -5.73 4.11 3.84
N GLU A 317 -4.56 3.52 3.52
CA GLU A 317 -3.27 4.14 3.83
C GLU A 317 -3.07 5.49 3.15
N ALA A 318 -3.40 5.57 1.87
CA ALA A 318 -3.27 6.81 1.11
C ALA A 318 -4.16 7.92 1.67
N ILE A 319 -5.37 7.59 2.15
CA ILE A 319 -6.29 8.52 2.77
C ILE A 319 -5.80 8.94 4.16
N ASP A 320 -5.36 7.98 4.98
CA ASP A 320 -4.85 8.25 6.34
C ASP A 320 -3.58 9.10 6.33
N SER A 321 -2.77 8.97 5.28
CA SER A 321 -1.55 9.78 5.07
C SER A 321 -1.83 11.14 4.42
N ALA A 322 -3.05 11.38 3.94
CA ALA A 322 -3.38 12.58 3.20
C ALA A 322 -3.56 13.81 4.12
N LYS A 323 -3.03 14.94 3.69
CA LYS A 323 -3.25 16.22 4.37
C LYS A 323 -4.72 16.65 4.36
N ASN A 324 -5.40 16.40 3.25
CA ASN A 324 -6.77 16.79 3.01
C ASN A 324 -7.60 15.58 2.59
N VAL A 325 -8.75 15.39 3.23
CA VAL A 325 -9.77 14.40 2.86
C VAL A 325 -11.13 15.09 2.87
N VAL A 326 -11.85 15.01 1.76
CA VAL A 326 -13.12 15.71 1.56
C VAL A 326 -14.14 14.85 0.81
N PHE A 327 -15.41 15.07 1.04
CA PHE A 327 -16.48 14.61 0.17
C PHE A 327 -16.82 15.70 -0.82
N CYS A 328 -16.92 15.37 -2.11
CA CYS A 328 -17.16 16.35 -3.17
C CYS A 328 -17.95 15.77 -4.34
N ASN A 329 -18.42 16.65 -5.23
CA ASN A 329 -18.96 16.27 -6.53
C ASN A 329 -17.82 16.03 -7.56
N SER A 330 -18.18 15.62 -8.77
CA SER A 330 -17.23 15.25 -9.82
C SER A 330 -16.20 16.34 -10.15
N ASN A 331 -16.61 17.62 -10.19
CA ASN A 331 -15.71 18.74 -10.49
C ASN A 331 -15.06 19.36 -9.25
N GLY A 332 -15.43 18.90 -8.03
CA GLY A 332 -14.89 19.39 -6.76
C GLY A 332 -15.35 20.78 -6.33
N VAL A 333 -16.30 21.39 -7.04
CA VAL A 333 -16.83 22.73 -6.71
C VAL A 333 -17.73 22.68 -5.46
N PHE A 334 -18.57 21.68 -5.37
CA PHE A 334 -19.34 21.40 -4.17
C PHE A 334 -18.64 20.34 -3.35
N ARG A 335 -18.24 20.68 -2.15
CA ARG A 335 -17.45 19.82 -1.28
C ARG A 335 -17.56 20.19 0.18
N THR A 336 -17.15 19.28 1.04
CA THR A 336 -16.79 19.63 2.41
C THR A 336 -15.60 20.61 2.37
N ILE A 337 -15.46 21.41 3.42
CA ILE A 337 -14.45 22.48 3.41
C ILE A 337 -13.04 21.90 3.21
N LEU A 338 -12.28 22.55 2.37
CA LEU A 338 -10.90 22.22 2.04
C LEU A 338 -10.00 23.39 2.44
N SER A 339 -9.44 23.31 3.63
CA SER A 339 -8.45 24.26 4.15
C SER A 339 -7.66 23.64 5.28
N ASN A 340 -6.61 24.32 5.72
CA ASN A 340 -5.81 23.84 6.84
C ASN A 340 -6.66 23.61 8.09
N GLY A 341 -6.67 22.40 8.60
CA GLY A 341 -7.40 21.97 9.79
C GLY A 341 -8.79 21.40 9.55
N TYR A 342 -9.26 21.39 8.29
CA TYR A 342 -10.55 20.76 7.93
C TYR A 342 -10.30 19.52 7.08
N ASN A 343 -10.28 18.39 7.75
CA ASN A 343 -10.23 17.06 7.14
C ASN A 343 -11.43 16.29 7.67
N VAL A 344 -12.22 15.67 6.81
CA VAL A 344 -13.45 15.00 7.22
C VAL A 344 -13.20 13.90 8.25
N LEU A 345 -12.03 13.25 8.23
CA LEU A 345 -11.67 12.27 9.26
C LEU A 345 -11.52 12.92 10.65
N ASN A 346 -11.24 14.22 10.75
CA ASN A 346 -11.11 14.95 12.01
C ASN A 346 -12.45 15.51 12.52
N ALA A 347 -13.54 15.32 11.78
CA ALA A 347 -14.87 15.68 12.25
C ALA A 347 -15.29 14.75 13.39
N LYS A 348 -16.07 15.27 14.32
CA LYS A 348 -16.50 14.48 15.49
C LYS A 348 -17.53 13.42 15.10
N SER A 349 -17.40 12.24 15.69
CA SER A 349 -18.45 11.23 15.70
C SER A 349 -19.52 11.59 16.73
N GLY A 350 -20.78 11.45 16.34
CA GLY A 350 -21.95 11.67 17.20
C GLY A 350 -22.24 13.11 17.60
N ALA A 351 -21.46 14.11 17.14
CA ALA A 351 -21.66 15.51 17.49
C ALA A 351 -21.20 16.47 16.39
N TYR A 352 -22.05 17.42 16.04
CA TYR A 352 -21.65 18.52 15.14
C TYR A 352 -20.71 19.50 15.85
N SER A 353 -19.70 19.97 15.13
CA SER A 353 -18.84 21.05 15.54
C SER A 353 -18.43 21.91 14.34
N SER A 354 -18.47 23.22 14.49
CA SER A 354 -17.97 24.16 13.48
C SER A 354 -16.45 24.19 13.37
N ALA A 355 -15.75 23.56 14.33
CA ALA A 355 -14.31 23.36 14.30
C ALA A 355 -14.03 21.86 14.37
N TYR A 356 -13.35 21.32 13.33
CA TYR A 356 -12.93 19.93 13.35
C TYR A 356 -11.86 19.71 14.42
N ASN A 357 -11.83 18.49 14.95
CA ASN A 357 -10.79 18.11 15.89
C ASN A 357 -9.40 18.25 15.25
N LYS A 358 -8.43 18.67 16.04
CA LYS A 358 -7.02 18.65 15.62
C LYS A 358 -6.37 17.28 15.83
N GLY A 359 -7.15 16.28 16.28
CA GLY A 359 -6.69 14.90 16.38
C GLY A 359 -6.52 14.26 15.00
N THR A 360 -5.64 13.29 14.89
CA THR A 360 -5.51 12.41 13.73
C THR A 360 -6.44 11.22 13.93
N PHE A 361 -7.56 11.24 13.23
CA PHE A 361 -8.42 10.07 13.10
C PHE A 361 -8.10 9.37 11.78
N SER A 362 -8.27 8.06 11.76
CA SER A 362 -8.03 7.21 10.60
C SER A 362 -9.35 6.80 9.94
N VAL A 363 -9.28 6.27 8.75
CA VAL A 363 -10.44 5.64 8.09
C VAL A 363 -11.04 4.53 8.95
N ALA A 364 -10.21 3.79 9.68
CA ALA A 364 -10.65 2.71 10.55
C ALA A 364 -11.53 3.20 11.72
N ASP A 365 -11.28 4.42 12.24
CA ASP A 365 -12.09 5.02 13.30
C ASP A 365 -13.52 5.34 12.84
N HIS A 366 -13.74 5.46 11.54
CA HIS A 366 -15.02 5.78 10.91
C HIS A 366 -15.60 4.63 10.08
N ASN A 367 -15.03 3.44 10.21
CA ASN A 367 -15.52 2.27 9.47
C ASN A 367 -16.99 1.98 9.79
N ASN A 368 -17.83 1.92 8.77
CA ASN A 368 -19.28 1.78 8.85
C ASN A 368 -20.02 2.98 9.49
N GLU A 369 -19.38 4.13 9.64
CA GLU A 369 -20.07 5.37 10.01
C GLU A 369 -20.56 6.15 8.79
N THR A 370 -21.59 6.98 8.98
CA THR A 370 -22.15 7.84 7.94
C THR A 370 -21.76 9.29 8.16
N PHE A 371 -21.03 9.88 7.21
CA PHE A 371 -20.75 11.32 7.24
C PHE A 371 -21.98 12.12 6.81
N VAL A 372 -22.48 12.93 7.68
CA VAL A 372 -23.63 13.81 7.43
C VAL A 372 -23.14 15.19 7.06
N VAL A 373 -23.29 15.55 5.78
CA VAL A 373 -22.92 16.88 5.28
C VAL A 373 -23.97 17.89 5.68
N CYS A 374 -23.56 18.90 6.43
CA CYS A 374 -24.44 19.97 6.89
C CYS A 374 -24.46 21.14 5.91
N ASP A 375 -25.63 21.75 5.72
CA ASP A 375 -25.81 22.89 4.79
C ASP A 375 -25.34 24.24 5.36
N SER A 376 -24.50 24.25 6.34
CA SER A 376 -23.97 25.49 6.87
C SER A 376 -22.68 25.86 6.17
N LYS A 377 -22.68 27.03 5.54
CA LYS A 377 -21.45 27.66 5.07
C LYS A 377 -20.56 28.00 6.24
N VAL A 378 -19.33 27.57 6.17
CA VAL A 378 -18.30 28.10 7.05
C VAL A 378 -17.96 29.52 6.62
N THR A 379 -17.92 30.44 7.56
CA THR A 379 -17.40 31.79 7.34
C THR A 379 -15.87 31.67 7.22
N GLY A 380 -15.36 31.70 6.01
CA GLY A 380 -13.93 31.62 5.71
C GLY A 380 -13.70 31.57 4.20
N SER A 381 -12.49 31.89 3.78
CA SER A 381 -12.11 31.82 2.37
C SER A 381 -11.90 30.36 1.95
N SER A 382 -12.63 29.90 0.94
CA SER A 382 -12.26 28.68 0.25
C SER A 382 -11.27 28.97 -0.87
N THR A 383 -10.45 28.00 -1.16
CA THR A 383 -9.53 28.10 -2.31
C THR A 383 -10.26 28.16 -3.65
N ASP A 384 -11.53 27.73 -3.73
CA ASP A 384 -12.29 27.63 -4.99
C ASP A 384 -13.65 28.38 -4.98
N GLY A 385 -14.02 29.02 -3.90
CA GLY A 385 -15.14 30.00 -3.87
C GLY A 385 -16.57 29.47 -3.78
N TYR A 386 -16.87 28.18 -3.94
CA TYR A 386 -18.25 27.69 -4.00
C TYR A 386 -18.52 26.47 -3.11
N GLY A 387 -19.75 26.36 -2.57
CA GLY A 387 -20.35 25.18 -1.97
C GLY A 387 -19.49 24.45 -0.94
N MET A 388 -19.09 25.19 0.11
CA MET A 388 -18.33 24.59 1.21
C MET A 388 -19.25 24.19 2.35
N PHE A 389 -19.07 22.98 2.82
CA PHE A 389 -19.90 22.37 3.84
C PHE A 389 -19.07 21.83 5.00
N LEU A 390 -19.66 21.88 6.17
CA LEU A 390 -19.20 21.10 7.31
C LEU A 390 -20.04 19.84 7.47
N GLY A 391 -19.68 19.00 8.39
CA GLY A 391 -20.41 17.81 8.73
C GLY A 391 -19.91 17.15 10.00
N TYR A 392 -20.46 16.01 10.29
CA TYR A 392 -20.08 15.16 11.41
C TYR A 392 -20.30 13.69 11.05
N TRP A 393 -19.63 12.81 11.73
CA TRP A 393 -19.87 11.37 11.61
C TRP A 393 -21.04 10.97 12.49
N ASP A 394 -22.04 10.35 11.91
CA ASP A 394 -23.16 9.77 12.64
C ASP A 394 -22.87 8.29 12.88
N LEU A 395 -23.04 7.85 14.14
CA LEU A 395 -22.80 6.48 14.56
C LEU A 395 -23.89 5.49 14.08
N GLY A 396 -24.99 6.02 13.52
CA GLY A 396 -26.01 5.21 12.88
C GLY A 396 -25.49 4.56 11.59
N LYS A 397 -25.78 3.28 11.43
CA LYS A 397 -25.60 2.62 10.15
C LYS A 397 -26.72 3.02 9.19
N ALA A 398 -26.41 3.23 7.94
CA ALA A 398 -27.42 3.21 6.89
C ALA A 398 -28.04 1.80 6.87
N ASN A 399 -29.35 1.72 7.02
CA ASN A 399 -30.13 0.46 6.95
C ASN A 399 -30.66 0.25 5.55
#